data_fb4ac56c961aebe4f4688e432b0efa7d
#
_entry.id   fb4ac56c961aebe4f4688e432b0efa7d
#
_cell.length_a   1.000
_cell.length_b   1.000
_cell.length_c   1.000
_cell.angle_alpha   90.00
_cell.angle_beta   90.00
_cell.angle_gamma   90.00
#
_symmetry.space_group_name_H-M   'P 1'
#
loop_
_entity.id
_entity.type
_entity.pdbx_description
1 polymer ?
#
loop_
_entity_poly.entity_id
_entity_poly.type
_entity_poly.pdbx_seq_one_letter_code
_entity_poly.pdbx_strand_id
1 'polypeptide(L)'
;MAIFKKSDPAPRREREKRAVSPYCTAIIAAGGSSTRMGEDKLFIELDGIPVIARTLLVFQSSDVIDEIVIVTREESIVKIADLCAQYNISKATKIVKGGAERMDSVLAGIAEISRKARLVAIHDGARPLVTGDIIKETVLKAGFYSAAAPYIPVKDTVKKIENGFTAGAVDRDTLAAMQTPQIFRPDLIKTALLKAKADGLSLTDDCSAVENMGANVFLTKGSEENIKVTTPADVIFAEMILKRRSER
;
A
#
# COMPACT_ATOMS: atom_id res chain seq x y z
N MET A 1 -5.73 68.39 -10.27
CA MET A 1 -6.61 67.25 -10.10
C MET A 1 -5.77 66.02 -10.45
N ALA A 2 -5.11 65.38 -9.46
CA ALA A 2 -4.18 64.30 -9.66
C ALA A 2 -4.91 62.99 -9.32
N ILE A 3 -5.03 62.10 -10.33
CA ILE A 3 -5.67 60.82 -10.22
C ILE A 3 -4.65 59.80 -9.70
N PHE A 4 -4.82 59.35 -8.44
CA PHE A 4 -4.06 58.27 -7.85
C PHE A 4 -4.47 56.97 -8.53
N LYS A 5 -3.57 56.35 -9.31
CA LYS A 5 -3.68 54.97 -9.74
C LYS A 5 -3.47 54.04 -8.53
N LYS A 6 -4.47 53.28 -8.12
CA LYS A 6 -4.35 52.16 -7.24
C LYS A 6 -3.45 51.11 -7.88
N SER A 7 -2.32 50.79 -7.28
CA SER A 7 -1.48 49.66 -7.63
C SER A 7 -2.22 48.35 -7.25
N ASP A 8 -2.40 47.49 -8.25
CA ASP A 8 -2.87 46.12 -8.02
C ASP A 8 -1.92 45.38 -7.06
N PRO A 9 -2.44 44.61 -6.10
CA PRO A 9 -1.61 43.80 -5.25
C PRO A 9 -0.98 42.67 -6.09
N ALA A 10 0.35 42.56 -6.02
CA ALA A 10 1.12 41.51 -6.64
C ALA A 10 0.58 40.09 -6.28
N PRO A 11 0.65 39.13 -7.20
CA PRO A 11 0.12 37.78 -6.98
C PRO A 11 0.85 37.14 -5.79
N ARG A 12 0.06 36.56 -4.88
CA ARG A 12 0.49 35.75 -3.73
C ARG A 12 1.26 34.51 -4.19
N ARG A 13 2.44 34.64 -4.74
CA ARG A 13 3.46 33.61 -4.77
C ARG A 13 4.33 33.78 -3.53
N GLU A 14 4.62 32.65 -2.89
CA GLU A 14 5.44 32.49 -1.68
C GLU A 14 4.69 32.41 -0.37
N ARG A 15 4.14 31.24 -0.15
CA ARG A 15 4.23 30.50 1.14
C ARG A 15 3.76 29.06 0.92
N GLU A 16 4.32 28.33 -0.02
CA GLU A 16 4.48 26.89 0.16
C GLU A 16 5.59 26.67 1.19
N LYS A 17 5.24 26.91 2.46
CA LYS A 17 5.96 26.25 3.54
C LYS A 17 5.90 24.77 3.19
N ARG A 18 7.05 24.10 3.03
CA ARG A 18 7.17 22.66 3.07
C ARG A 18 6.26 22.18 4.19
N ALA A 19 5.08 21.70 3.86
CA ALA A 19 4.26 20.99 4.81
C ALA A 19 5.12 19.80 5.22
N VAL A 20 5.58 19.78 6.46
CA VAL A 20 6.32 18.63 6.99
C VAL A 20 5.39 17.46 6.79
N SER A 21 5.77 16.54 5.90
CA SER A 21 4.99 15.33 5.65
C SER A 21 4.76 14.65 7.01
N PRO A 22 3.52 14.25 7.35
CA PRO A 22 3.27 13.59 8.62
C PRO A 22 4.09 12.31 8.70
N TYR A 23 4.66 12.03 9.88
CA TYR A 23 5.42 10.79 10.11
C TYR A 23 4.58 9.58 9.68
N CYS A 24 5.07 8.83 8.71
CA CYS A 24 4.38 7.69 8.12
C CYS A 24 5.18 6.41 8.33
N THR A 25 4.56 5.42 8.99
CA THR A 25 5.10 4.06 9.13
C THR A 25 4.48 3.16 8.07
N ALA A 26 5.32 2.47 7.30
CA ALA A 26 4.87 1.42 6.39
C ALA A 26 4.78 0.09 7.13
N ILE A 27 3.65 -0.60 7.00
CA ILE A 27 3.48 -2.00 7.42
C ILE A 27 3.51 -2.86 6.16
N ILE A 28 4.55 -3.68 6.03
CA ILE A 28 4.69 -4.59 4.89
C ILE A 28 4.16 -5.96 5.28
N ALA A 29 3.00 -6.32 4.71
CA ALA A 29 2.35 -7.60 4.95
C ALA A 29 3.04 -8.72 4.13
N ALA A 30 3.80 -9.56 4.80
CA ALA A 30 4.65 -10.60 4.24
C ALA A 30 4.33 -12.02 4.81
N GLY A 31 3.12 -12.23 5.37
CA GLY A 31 2.73 -13.46 6.06
C GLY A 31 1.95 -14.48 5.22
N GLY A 32 1.58 -14.16 3.96
CA GLY A 32 0.74 -15.01 3.12
C GLY A 32 1.38 -16.36 2.75
N SER A 33 0.61 -17.45 2.86
CA SER A 33 1.02 -18.78 2.39
C SER A 33 1.02 -18.85 0.86
N SER A 34 2.15 -19.25 0.26
CA SER A 34 2.35 -19.29 -1.21
C SER A 34 1.95 -20.63 -1.81
N THR A 35 0.81 -21.22 -1.41
CA THR A 35 0.37 -22.57 -1.80
C THR A 35 0.26 -22.79 -3.33
N ARG A 36 0.08 -21.72 -4.12
CA ARG A 36 -0.08 -21.77 -5.57
C ARG A 36 1.23 -21.75 -6.36
N MET A 37 2.36 -21.43 -5.74
CA MET A 37 3.65 -21.24 -6.42
C MET A 37 4.67 -22.38 -6.15
N GLY A 38 4.36 -23.32 -5.24
CA GLY A 38 5.30 -24.38 -4.83
C GLY A 38 6.48 -23.87 -3.98
N GLU A 39 6.82 -22.60 -4.10
CA GLU A 39 7.86 -21.90 -3.34
C GLU A 39 7.29 -20.64 -2.68
N ASP A 40 8.02 -20.11 -1.70
CA ASP A 40 7.61 -18.84 -1.09
C ASP A 40 7.86 -17.68 -2.05
N LYS A 41 6.80 -17.21 -2.68
CA LYS A 41 6.80 -16.13 -3.68
C LYS A 41 7.54 -14.87 -3.26
N LEU A 42 7.67 -14.61 -1.96
CA LEU A 42 8.38 -13.44 -1.43
C LEU A 42 9.88 -13.51 -1.66
N PHE A 43 10.40 -14.73 -1.79
CA PHE A 43 11.84 -14.98 -1.97
C PHE A 43 12.21 -15.36 -3.41
N ILE A 44 11.24 -15.44 -4.32
CA ILE A 44 11.51 -15.57 -5.75
C ILE A 44 12.24 -14.31 -6.20
N GLU A 45 13.31 -14.51 -6.96
CA GLU A 45 14.08 -13.40 -7.50
C GLU A 45 13.45 -12.86 -8.79
N LEU A 46 13.41 -11.56 -8.89
CA LEU A 46 13.12 -10.82 -10.11
C LEU A 46 14.40 -10.09 -10.49
N ASP A 47 15.04 -10.47 -11.59
CA ASP A 47 16.32 -9.89 -12.02
C ASP A 47 17.33 -9.85 -10.85
N GLY A 48 17.56 -11.02 -10.22
CA GLY A 48 18.53 -11.22 -9.13
C GLY A 48 18.20 -10.60 -7.78
N ILE A 49 17.02 -10.00 -7.58
CA ILE A 49 16.62 -9.40 -6.30
C ILE A 49 15.28 -10.02 -5.85
N PRO A 50 15.20 -10.57 -4.62
CA PRO A 50 13.95 -11.14 -4.11
C PRO A 50 12.77 -10.15 -4.14
N VAL A 51 11.56 -10.65 -4.44
CA VAL A 51 10.32 -9.87 -4.49
C VAL A 51 10.16 -8.98 -3.27
N ILE A 52 10.33 -9.54 -2.06
CA ILE A 52 10.19 -8.77 -0.82
C ILE A 52 11.28 -7.68 -0.69
N ALA A 53 12.50 -7.98 -1.10
CA ALA A 53 13.60 -7.01 -1.04
C ALA A 53 13.33 -5.83 -2.00
N ARG A 54 12.84 -6.10 -3.23
CA ARG A 54 12.42 -5.04 -4.16
C ARG A 54 11.33 -4.15 -3.56
N THR A 55 10.31 -4.76 -2.95
CA THR A 55 9.26 -4.01 -2.26
C THR A 55 9.86 -3.10 -1.18
N LEU A 56 10.69 -3.65 -0.30
CA LEU A 56 11.33 -2.92 0.79
C LEU A 56 12.22 -1.77 0.30
N LEU A 57 12.96 -1.96 -0.80
CA LEU A 57 13.83 -0.95 -1.40
C LEU A 57 13.05 0.30 -1.85
N VAL A 58 11.83 0.14 -2.40
CA VAL A 58 11.01 1.28 -2.80
C VAL A 58 10.57 2.09 -1.57
N PHE A 59 10.17 1.43 -0.48
CA PHE A 59 9.78 2.10 0.77
C PHE A 59 11.00 2.70 1.48
N GLN A 60 12.16 2.05 1.43
CA GLN A 60 13.42 2.57 1.95
C GLN A 60 13.82 3.88 1.26
N SER A 61 13.67 3.97 -0.05
CA SER A 61 14.06 5.15 -0.84
C SER A 61 13.03 6.30 -0.78
N SER A 62 11.81 6.03 -0.32
CA SER A 62 10.73 7.02 -0.26
C SER A 62 10.98 8.07 0.84
N ASP A 63 10.95 9.35 0.49
CA ASP A 63 11.13 10.50 1.39
C ASP A 63 9.90 10.79 2.29
N VAL A 64 8.77 10.13 2.01
CA VAL A 64 7.52 10.27 2.77
C VAL A 64 7.25 9.07 3.70
N ILE A 65 8.15 8.11 3.76
CA ILE A 65 8.12 6.96 4.68
C ILE A 65 9.27 7.10 5.67
N ASP A 66 8.96 7.11 6.95
CA ASP A 66 9.94 7.30 8.02
C ASP A 66 10.36 5.98 8.68
N GLU A 67 9.50 4.99 8.69
CA GLU A 67 9.68 3.71 9.36
C GLU A 67 9.04 2.58 8.57
N ILE A 68 9.61 1.39 8.65
CA ILE A 68 9.05 0.15 8.09
C ILE A 68 8.93 -0.87 9.22
N VAL A 69 7.73 -1.43 9.36
CA VAL A 69 7.43 -2.62 10.18
C VAL A 69 7.07 -3.76 9.25
N ILE A 70 7.76 -4.87 9.34
CA ILE A 70 7.50 -6.03 8.47
C ILE A 70 6.74 -7.07 9.29
N VAL A 71 5.61 -7.53 8.75
CA VAL A 71 4.79 -8.57 9.40
C VAL A 71 4.86 -9.83 8.57
N THR A 72 5.41 -10.90 9.15
CA THR A 72 5.68 -12.14 8.42
C THR A 72 5.41 -13.38 9.26
N ARG A 73 5.60 -14.55 8.68
CA ARG A 73 5.57 -15.83 9.41
C ARG A 73 6.83 -15.98 10.25
N GLU A 74 6.72 -16.70 11.35
CA GLU A 74 7.81 -16.90 12.31
C GLU A 74 9.07 -17.46 11.64
N GLU A 75 8.92 -18.47 10.80
CA GLU A 75 10.00 -19.12 10.06
C GLU A 75 10.71 -18.19 9.04
N SER A 76 10.10 -17.09 8.66
CA SER A 76 10.64 -16.14 7.69
C SER A 76 11.34 -14.93 8.33
N ILE A 77 11.23 -14.75 9.65
CA ILE A 77 11.76 -13.57 10.36
C ILE A 77 13.27 -13.43 10.14
N VAL A 78 14.03 -14.49 10.37
CA VAL A 78 15.50 -14.46 10.22
C VAL A 78 15.89 -14.15 8.79
N LYS A 79 15.30 -14.86 7.83
CA LYS A 79 15.59 -14.66 6.40
C LYS A 79 15.31 -13.23 5.93
N ILE A 80 14.21 -12.63 6.42
CA ILE A 80 13.88 -11.24 6.10
C ILE A 80 14.84 -10.26 6.79
N ALA A 81 15.28 -10.55 8.02
CA ALA A 81 16.29 -9.74 8.70
C ALA A 81 17.62 -9.73 7.93
N ASP A 82 18.06 -10.89 7.46
CA ASP A 82 19.27 -11.02 6.63
C ASP A 82 19.14 -10.21 5.33
N LEU A 83 17.98 -10.27 4.66
CA LEU A 83 17.71 -9.44 3.48
C LEU A 83 17.73 -7.94 3.80
N CYS A 84 17.16 -7.53 4.93
CA CYS A 84 17.22 -6.13 5.35
C CYS A 84 18.65 -5.65 5.56
N ALA A 85 19.53 -6.49 6.14
CA ALA A 85 20.93 -6.18 6.30
C ALA A 85 21.66 -6.14 4.94
N GLN A 86 21.46 -7.16 4.09
CA GLN A 86 22.06 -7.28 2.76
C GLN A 86 21.74 -6.08 1.86
N TYR A 87 20.48 -5.61 1.86
CA TYR A 87 20.02 -4.52 1.01
C TYR A 87 19.99 -3.16 1.71
N ASN A 88 20.59 -3.04 2.92
CA ASN A 88 20.66 -1.79 3.70
C ASN A 88 19.28 -1.14 3.94
N ILE A 89 18.27 -1.93 4.30
CA ILE A 89 16.92 -1.42 4.60
C ILE A 89 16.89 -0.86 6.02
N SER A 90 17.49 0.30 6.22
CA SER A 90 17.69 0.92 7.53
C SER A 90 16.40 1.44 8.19
N LYS A 91 15.34 1.70 7.40
CA LYS A 91 14.02 2.07 7.93
C LYS A 91 13.24 0.88 8.49
N ALA A 92 13.64 -0.36 8.20
CA ALA A 92 13.04 -1.56 8.79
C ALA A 92 13.47 -1.67 10.27
N THR A 93 12.64 -1.16 11.16
CA THR A 93 12.93 -1.11 12.59
C THR A 93 12.46 -2.35 13.34
N LYS A 94 11.46 -3.05 12.79
CA LYS A 94 10.86 -4.24 13.40
C LYS A 94 10.41 -5.24 12.35
N ILE A 95 10.60 -6.52 12.70
CA ILE A 95 10.05 -7.67 11.98
C ILE A 95 9.27 -8.47 13.01
N VAL A 96 7.96 -8.61 12.78
CA VAL A 96 7.05 -9.20 13.76
C VAL A 96 6.30 -10.39 13.17
N LYS A 97 5.92 -11.31 14.03
CA LYS A 97 5.08 -12.44 13.67
C LYS A 97 3.66 -11.97 13.36
N GLY A 98 3.13 -12.35 12.21
CA GLY A 98 1.73 -12.17 11.85
C GLY A 98 0.78 -13.10 12.60
N GLY A 99 -0.51 -12.82 12.49
CA GLY A 99 -1.57 -13.65 13.00
C GLY A 99 -2.08 -14.69 12.00
N ALA A 100 -3.18 -15.36 12.36
CA ALA A 100 -3.79 -16.40 11.54
C ALA A 100 -4.40 -15.84 10.25
N GLU A 101 -4.98 -14.65 10.34
CA GLU A 101 -5.59 -13.94 9.22
C GLU A 101 -4.83 -12.65 8.87
N ARG A 102 -5.13 -12.10 7.67
CA ARG A 102 -4.53 -10.83 7.21
C ARG A 102 -4.80 -9.70 8.21
N MET A 103 -6.03 -9.61 8.73
CA MET A 103 -6.44 -8.61 9.71
C MET A 103 -5.62 -8.71 11.00
N ASP A 104 -5.38 -9.91 11.53
CA ASP A 104 -4.56 -10.13 12.73
C ASP A 104 -3.11 -9.70 12.50
N SER A 105 -2.59 -9.99 11.30
CA SER A 105 -1.24 -9.60 10.90
C SER A 105 -1.11 -8.07 10.84
N VAL A 106 -2.09 -7.37 10.26
CA VAL A 106 -2.08 -5.90 10.22
C VAL A 106 -2.20 -5.31 11.63
N LEU A 107 -3.05 -5.85 12.50
CA LEU A 107 -3.17 -5.43 13.90
C LEU A 107 -1.85 -5.63 14.67
N ALA A 108 -1.14 -6.76 14.45
CA ALA A 108 0.18 -6.99 15.01
C ALA A 108 1.19 -5.92 14.54
N GLY A 109 1.17 -5.57 13.26
CA GLY A 109 2.00 -4.48 12.73
C GLY A 109 1.65 -3.12 13.35
N ILE A 110 0.35 -2.80 13.47
CA ILE A 110 -0.11 -1.53 14.08
C ILE A 110 0.33 -1.43 15.56
N ALA A 111 0.41 -2.52 16.29
CA ALA A 111 0.87 -2.52 17.68
C ALA A 111 2.35 -2.08 17.81
N GLU A 112 3.12 -2.22 16.75
CA GLU A 112 4.56 -2.01 16.73
C GLU A 112 5.02 -0.72 16.05
N ILE A 113 4.10 0.06 15.45
CA ILE A 113 4.46 1.35 14.82
C ILE A 113 4.94 2.36 15.85
N SER A 114 5.77 3.30 15.41
CA SER A 114 6.22 4.41 16.23
C SER A 114 5.04 5.24 16.79
N ARG A 115 5.14 5.68 18.04
CA ARG A 115 4.19 6.65 18.64
C ARG A 115 4.14 7.98 17.91
N LYS A 116 5.15 8.28 17.09
CA LYS A 116 5.19 9.48 16.23
C LYS A 116 4.32 9.32 14.99
N ALA A 117 3.94 8.10 14.61
CA ALA A 117 3.18 7.84 13.40
C ALA A 117 1.85 8.60 13.40
N ARG A 118 1.65 9.37 12.35
CA ARG A 118 0.40 10.08 12.04
C ARG A 118 -0.36 9.39 10.91
N LEU A 119 0.37 8.64 10.09
CA LEU A 119 -0.16 7.79 9.04
C LEU A 119 0.48 6.40 9.11
N VAL A 120 -0.27 5.41 8.68
CA VAL A 120 0.20 4.04 8.49
C VAL A 120 -0.13 3.61 7.06
N ALA A 121 0.88 3.17 6.33
CA ALA A 121 0.77 2.67 4.96
C ALA A 121 0.86 1.14 4.96
N ILE A 122 -0.25 0.46 4.72
CA ILE A 122 -0.32 -1.00 4.69
C ILE A 122 -0.09 -1.46 3.25
N HIS A 123 0.94 -2.27 3.04
CA HIS A 123 1.34 -2.69 1.69
C HIS A 123 1.61 -4.19 1.61
N ASP A 124 1.19 -4.79 0.50
CA ASP A 124 1.47 -6.20 0.22
C ASP A 124 2.97 -6.39 -0.12
N GLY A 125 3.70 -7.21 0.63
CA GLY A 125 5.10 -7.53 0.35
C GLY A 125 5.35 -8.16 -1.02
N ALA A 126 4.30 -8.66 -1.66
CA ALA A 126 4.31 -9.24 -3.00
C ALA A 126 3.98 -8.24 -4.13
N ARG A 127 4.03 -6.92 -3.88
CA ARG A 127 3.89 -5.87 -4.91
C ARG A 127 5.22 -5.10 -5.11
N PRO A 128 6.23 -5.73 -5.74
CA PRO A 128 7.58 -5.16 -5.83
C PRO A 128 7.69 -3.98 -6.79
N LEU A 129 6.65 -3.71 -7.59
CA LEU A 129 6.68 -2.72 -8.67
C LEU A 129 5.92 -1.42 -8.34
N VAL A 130 5.50 -1.23 -7.08
CA VAL A 130 4.99 0.06 -6.62
C VAL A 130 6.03 1.15 -6.86
N THR A 131 5.58 2.36 -7.19
CA THR A 131 6.50 3.48 -7.43
C THR A 131 6.46 4.48 -6.27
N GLY A 132 7.55 5.25 -6.11
CA GLY A 132 7.62 6.32 -5.13
C GLY A 132 6.49 7.35 -5.32
N ASP A 133 6.08 7.62 -6.56
CA ASP A 133 4.99 8.55 -6.87
C ASP A 133 3.63 8.07 -6.34
N ILE A 134 3.32 6.77 -6.51
CA ILE A 134 2.09 6.18 -5.95
C ILE A 134 2.09 6.31 -4.44
N ILE A 135 3.22 5.98 -3.78
CA ILE A 135 3.36 6.09 -2.32
C ILE A 135 3.15 7.55 -1.90
N LYS A 136 3.84 8.48 -2.53
CA LYS A 136 3.82 9.91 -2.20
C LYS A 136 2.43 10.51 -2.37
N GLU A 137 1.77 10.27 -3.50
CA GLU A 137 0.41 10.77 -3.74
C GLU A 137 -0.57 10.22 -2.70
N THR A 138 -0.50 8.92 -2.41
CA THR A 138 -1.41 8.29 -1.46
C THR A 138 -1.18 8.79 -0.04
N VAL A 139 0.09 8.99 0.41
CA VAL A 139 0.42 9.61 1.71
C VAL A 139 -0.15 11.02 1.81
N LEU A 140 0.02 11.85 0.76
CA LEU A 140 -0.50 13.21 0.75
C LEU A 140 -2.04 13.22 0.88
N LYS A 141 -2.73 12.37 0.12
CA LYS A 141 -4.21 12.30 0.18
C LYS A 141 -4.71 11.75 1.51
N ALA A 142 -4.06 10.74 2.07
CA ALA A 142 -4.40 10.23 3.41
C ALA A 142 -4.20 11.29 4.50
N GLY A 143 -3.21 12.16 4.35
CA GLY A 143 -2.99 13.31 5.24
C GLY A 143 -4.19 14.29 5.28
N PHE A 144 -4.91 14.44 4.16
CA PHE A 144 -6.10 15.29 4.05
C PHE A 144 -7.40 14.57 4.42
N TYR A 145 -7.56 13.32 3.95
CA TYR A 145 -8.82 12.58 4.02
C TYR A 145 -8.86 11.51 5.11
N SER A 146 -7.77 11.31 5.85
CA SER A 146 -7.59 10.29 6.90
C SER A 146 -7.51 8.85 6.38
N ALA A 147 -7.93 8.59 5.16
CA ALA A 147 -7.85 7.31 4.47
C ALA A 147 -7.70 7.53 2.96
N ALA A 148 -6.75 6.85 2.32
CA ALA A 148 -6.56 6.88 0.87
C ALA A 148 -5.93 5.57 0.38
N ALA A 149 -6.27 5.19 -0.86
CA ALA A 149 -5.73 4.00 -1.50
C ALA A 149 -5.65 4.15 -3.03
N PRO A 150 -4.62 3.58 -3.69
CA PRO A 150 -4.53 3.58 -5.12
C PRO A 150 -5.46 2.53 -5.73
N TYR A 151 -5.98 2.85 -6.90
CA TYR A 151 -6.81 1.95 -7.69
C TYR A 151 -6.49 2.05 -9.17
N ILE A 152 -6.91 1.04 -9.93
CA ILE A 152 -7.01 1.11 -11.39
C ILE A 152 -8.46 0.86 -11.82
N PRO A 153 -8.92 1.50 -12.92
CA PRO A 153 -10.24 1.21 -13.50
C PRO A 153 -10.34 -0.25 -13.94
N VAL A 154 -11.53 -0.82 -13.80
CA VAL A 154 -11.80 -2.16 -14.32
C VAL A 154 -11.99 -2.08 -15.83
N LYS A 155 -11.19 -2.85 -16.60
CA LYS A 155 -11.22 -2.85 -18.08
C LYS A 155 -12.20 -3.88 -18.64
N ASP A 156 -12.25 -5.04 -18.01
CA ASP A 156 -13.08 -6.15 -18.48
C ASP A 156 -14.56 -5.96 -18.16
N THR A 157 -15.43 -6.64 -18.90
CA THR A 157 -16.85 -6.69 -18.57
C THR A 157 -17.05 -7.57 -17.34
N VAL A 158 -17.53 -6.99 -16.25
CA VAL A 158 -17.84 -7.71 -15.00
C VAL A 158 -19.30 -8.16 -15.00
N LYS A 159 -19.52 -9.43 -14.67
CA LYS A 159 -20.83 -10.04 -14.53
C LYS A 159 -21.02 -10.57 -13.11
N LYS A 160 -22.23 -10.46 -12.59
CA LYS A 160 -22.63 -11.26 -11.42
C LYS A 160 -22.78 -12.73 -11.84
N ILE A 161 -22.49 -13.66 -10.93
CA ILE A 161 -22.64 -15.09 -11.14
C ILE A 161 -23.62 -15.63 -10.11
N GLU A 162 -24.62 -16.38 -10.56
CA GLU A 162 -25.58 -17.11 -9.72
C GLU A 162 -25.71 -18.52 -10.28
N ASN A 163 -25.52 -19.53 -9.44
CA ASN A 163 -25.67 -20.96 -9.79
C ASN A 163 -24.88 -21.38 -11.05
N GLY A 164 -23.71 -20.75 -11.30
CA GLY A 164 -22.87 -21.05 -12.47
C GLY A 164 -23.26 -20.30 -13.76
N PHE A 165 -24.30 -19.48 -13.74
CA PHE A 165 -24.75 -18.66 -14.85
C PHE A 165 -24.51 -17.17 -14.62
N THR A 166 -24.45 -16.38 -15.70
CA THR A 166 -24.35 -14.92 -15.58
C THR A 166 -25.66 -14.33 -15.11
N ALA A 167 -25.61 -13.50 -14.05
CA ALA A 167 -26.77 -12.85 -13.42
C ALA A 167 -26.72 -11.32 -13.59
N GLY A 168 -26.48 -10.84 -14.80
CA GLY A 168 -26.45 -9.43 -15.16
C GLY A 168 -25.06 -8.82 -15.18
N ALA A 169 -24.95 -7.68 -15.86
CA ALA A 169 -23.73 -6.87 -15.92
C ALA A 169 -23.65 -5.93 -14.73
N VAL A 170 -22.43 -5.67 -14.26
CA VAL A 170 -22.14 -4.60 -13.33
C VAL A 170 -21.59 -3.42 -14.15
N ASP A 171 -22.02 -2.21 -13.84
CA ASP A 171 -21.46 -1.01 -14.45
C ASP A 171 -20.00 -0.85 -14.01
N ARG A 172 -19.07 -1.15 -14.91
CA ARG A 172 -17.63 -1.14 -14.61
C ARG A 172 -17.09 0.25 -14.28
N ASP A 173 -17.76 1.31 -14.73
CA ASP A 173 -17.33 2.70 -14.47
C ASP A 173 -17.56 3.08 -12.99
N THR A 174 -18.35 2.28 -12.26
CA THR A 174 -18.54 2.38 -10.81
C THR A 174 -17.60 1.48 -10.00
N LEU A 175 -16.71 0.72 -10.67
CA LEU A 175 -15.83 -0.25 -10.03
C LEU A 175 -14.38 0.24 -10.00
N ALA A 176 -13.70 -0.07 -8.90
CA ALA A 176 -12.29 0.18 -8.70
C ALA A 176 -11.56 -1.13 -8.36
N ALA A 177 -10.51 -1.48 -9.11
CA ALA A 177 -9.61 -2.56 -8.73
C ALA A 177 -8.56 -1.99 -7.76
N MET A 178 -8.72 -2.31 -6.47
CA MET A 178 -7.92 -1.73 -5.40
C MET A 178 -6.50 -2.27 -5.39
N GLN A 179 -5.56 -1.37 -5.09
CA GLN A 179 -4.15 -1.70 -4.91
C GLN A 179 -3.66 -1.31 -3.52
N THR A 180 -2.38 -1.55 -3.23
CA THR A 180 -1.68 -1.05 -2.05
C THR A 180 -0.49 -0.18 -2.47
N PRO A 181 -0.02 0.76 -1.62
CA PRO A 181 -0.31 0.91 -0.18
C PRO A 181 -1.69 1.51 0.10
N GLN A 182 -2.42 0.94 1.06
CA GLN A 182 -3.63 1.54 1.63
C GLN A 182 -3.22 2.31 2.87
N ILE A 183 -3.50 3.60 2.92
CA ILE A 183 -2.93 4.51 3.91
C ILE A 183 -4.02 5.15 4.75
N PHE A 184 -3.83 5.11 6.07
CA PHE A 184 -4.83 5.53 7.03
C PHE A 184 -4.21 6.28 8.21
N ARG A 185 -5.02 7.03 8.95
CA ARG A 185 -4.67 7.38 10.32
C ARG A 185 -4.66 6.12 11.20
N PRO A 186 -3.65 5.97 12.09
CA PRO A 186 -3.50 4.77 12.91
C PRO A 186 -4.72 4.46 13.77
N ASP A 187 -5.32 5.48 14.38
CA ASP A 187 -6.51 5.36 15.22
C ASP A 187 -7.73 4.86 14.44
N LEU A 188 -7.94 5.39 13.22
CA LEU A 188 -9.03 5.01 12.34
C LEU A 188 -8.94 3.53 11.96
N ILE A 189 -7.82 3.11 11.37
CA ILE A 189 -7.68 1.73 10.88
C ILE A 189 -7.66 0.71 12.03
N LYS A 190 -7.01 1.03 13.15
CA LYS A 190 -7.01 0.15 14.32
C LYS A 190 -8.43 -0.10 14.83
N THR A 191 -9.23 0.96 14.98
CA THR A 191 -10.62 0.85 15.44
C THR A 191 -11.47 0.06 14.44
N ALA A 192 -11.30 0.33 13.14
CA ALA A 192 -12.00 -0.35 12.07
C ALA A 192 -11.74 -1.87 12.06
N LEU A 193 -10.48 -2.27 12.16
CA LEU A 193 -10.09 -3.69 12.18
C LEU A 193 -10.56 -4.39 13.45
N LEU A 194 -10.46 -3.74 14.62
CA LEU A 194 -10.95 -4.31 15.88
C LEU A 194 -12.47 -4.51 15.85
N LYS A 195 -13.21 -3.54 15.30
CA LYS A 195 -14.66 -3.66 15.12
C LYS A 195 -15.00 -4.79 14.14
N ALA A 196 -14.37 -4.82 12.98
CA ALA A 196 -14.59 -5.87 11.99
C ALA A 196 -14.32 -7.27 12.58
N LYS A 197 -13.27 -7.40 13.41
CA LYS A 197 -12.95 -8.64 14.11
C LYS A 197 -14.04 -9.02 15.11
N ALA A 198 -14.53 -8.08 15.90
CA ALA A 198 -15.62 -8.30 16.87
C ALA A 198 -16.92 -8.70 16.17
N ASP A 199 -17.20 -8.13 15.00
CA ASP A 199 -18.39 -8.41 14.18
C ASP A 199 -18.22 -9.71 13.34
N GLY A 200 -17.07 -10.40 13.40
CA GLY A 200 -16.78 -11.64 12.64
C GLY A 200 -16.74 -11.44 11.12
N LEU A 201 -16.40 -10.24 10.64
CA LEU A 201 -16.39 -9.92 9.22
C LEU A 201 -15.14 -10.49 8.53
N SER A 202 -15.36 -11.13 7.38
CA SER A 202 -14.28 -11.48 6.46
C SER A 202 -13.99 -10.30 5.53
N LEU A 203 -12.80 -9.73 5.63
CA LEU A 203 -12.38 -8.57 4.85
C LEU A 203 -11.52 -9.00 3.66
N THR A 204 -11.73 -8.37 2.51
CA THR A 204 -10.89 -8.56 1.32
C THR A 204 -9.64 -7.70 1.34
N ASP A 205 -9.72 -6.50 1.95
CA ASP A 205 -8.63 -5.54 2.11
C ASP A 205 -8.85 -4.66 3.35
N ASP A 206 -7.92 -3.73 3.62
CA ASP A 206 -7.98 -2.86 4.79
C ASP A 206 -8.99 -1.71 4.60
N CYS A 207 -9.25 -1.29 3.36
CA CYS A 207 -10.27 -0.29 3.05
C CYS A 207 -11.66 -0.76 3.46
N SER A 208 -11.98 -2.03 3.24
CA SER A 208 -13.27 -2.63 3.61
C SER A 208 -13.57 -2.51 5.10
N ALA A 209 -12.55 -2.55 5.98
CA ALA A 209 -12.76 -2.33 7.41
C ALA A 209 -13.24 -0.90 7.71
N VAL A 210 -12.62 0.09 7.05
CA VAL A 210 -12.93 1.52 7.22
C VAL A 210 -14.31 1.84 6.66
N GLU A 211 -14.65 1.29 5.49
CA GLU A 211 -15.94 1.43 4.83
C GLU A 211 -17.07 0.84 5.67
N ASN A 212 -16.87 -0.32 6.30
CA ASN A 212 -17.85 -0.93 7.22
C ASN A 212 -18.11 -0.09 8.48
N MET A 213 -17.25 0.87 8.80
CA MET A 213 -17.50 1.87 9.84
C MET A 213 -18.25 3.10 9.34
N GLY A 214 -18.58 3.18 8.05
CA GLY A 214 -19.21 4.34 7.42
C GLY A 214 -18.23 5.47 7.08
N ALA A 215 -16.93 5.23 7.12
CA ALA A 215 -15.94 6.21 6.70
C ALA A 215 -15.55 6.00 5.22
N ASN A 216 -15.17 7.09 4.54
CA ASN A 216 -14.80 7.05 3.14
C ASN A 216 -13.28 6.90 2.96
N VAL A 217 -12.88 6.18 1.92
CA VAL A 217 -11.49 6.05 1.49
C VAL A 217 -11.31 6.85 0.20
N PHE A 218 -10.38 7.81 0.20
CA PHE A 218 -10.07 8.60 -1.00
C PHE A 218 -9.29 7.76 -2.01
N LEU A 219 -9.73 7.76 -3.26
CA LEU A 219 -9.08 7.00 -4.33
C LEU A 219 -7.98 7.83 -5.00
N THR A 220 -6.77 7.27 -5.07
CA THR A 220 -5.63 7.85 -5.81
C THR A 220 -5.34 7.02 -7.05
N LYS A 221 -4.60 7.61 -7.99
CA LYS A 221 -4.22 6.92 -9.22
C LYS A 221 -3.22 5.81 -8.91
N GLY A 222 -3.58 4.57 -9.21
CA GLY A 222 -2.69 3.42 -9.22
C GLY A 222 -1.97 3.24 -10.56
N SER A 223 -1.38 2.07 -10.74
CA SER A 223 -0.71 1.69 -12.00
C SER A 223 -0.96 0.23 -12.33
N GLU A 224 -1.20 -0.07 -13.59
CA GLU A 224 -1.29 -1.46 -14.08
C GLU A 224 0.02 -2.23 -13.87
N GLU A 225 1.14 -1.51 -13.77
CA GLU A 225 2.44 -2.11 -13.46
C GLU A 225 2.59 -2.47 -11.96
N ASN A 226 1.76 -1.92 -11.06
CA ASN A 226 1.79 -2.25 -9.63
C ASN A 226 1.08 -3.59 -9.37
N ILE A 227 1.52 -4.63 -10.08
CA ILE A 227 0.97 -5.97 -9.98
C ILE A 227 1.32 -6.64 -8.64
N LYS A 228 0.46 -7.56 -8.21
CA LYS A 228 0.73 -8.44 -7.07
C LYS A 228 1.23 -9.78 -7.61
N VAL A 229 2.45 -10.15 -7.29
CA VAL A 229 3.03 -11.45 -7.67
C VAL A 229 2.30 -12.55 -6.91
N THR A 230 1.49 -13.34 -7.62
CA THR A 230 0.65 -14.40 -7.04
C THR A 230 0.75 -15.71 -7.82
N THR A 231 1.15 -15.66 -9.08
CA THR A 231 1.27 -16.79 -10.00
C THR A 231 2.63 -16.75 -10.72
N PRO A 232 3.10 -17.87 -11.31
CA PRO A 232 4.32 -17.87 -12.13
C PRO A 232 4.27 -16.89 -13.30
N ALA A 233 3.10 -16.66 -13.90
CA ALA A 233 2.93 -15.67 -14.97
C ALA A 233 3.22 -14.25 -14.49
N ASP A 234 2.87 -13.90 -13.24
CA ASP A 234 3.14 -12.59 -12.68
C ASP A 234 4.65 -12.31 -12.54
N VAL A 235 5.46 -13.36 -12.33
CA VAL A 235 6.94 -13.26 -12.30
C VAL A 235 7.45 -12.78 -13.65
N ILE A 236 7.02 -13.43 -14.74
CA ILE A 236 7.41 -13.09 -16.11
C ILE A 236 6.99 -11.64 -16.43
N PHE A 237 5.77 -11.25 -16.09
CA PHE A 237 5.29 -9.88 -16.30
C PHE A 237 6.09 -8.87 -15.48
N ALA A 238 6.43 -9.20 -14.22
CA ALA A 238 7.23 -8.32 -13.37
C ALA A 238 8.64 -8.09 -13.96
N GLU A 239 9.30 -9.13 -14.45
CA GLU A 239 10.62 -9.02 -15.09
C GLU A 239 10.56 -8.19 -16.38
N MET A 240 9.55 -8.38 -17.22
CA MET A 240 9.35 -7.57 -18.43
C MET A 240 9.16 -6.08 -18.09
N ILE A 241 8.39 -5.78 -17.03
CA ILE A 241 8.18 -4.40 -16.57
C ILE A 241 9.50 -3.81 -16.06
N LEU A 242 10.28 -4.55 -15.27
CA LEU A 242 11.58 -4.12 -14.76
C LEU A 242 12.55 -3.82 -15.90
N LYS A 243 12.67 -4.72 -16.87
CA LYS A 243 13.52 -4.53 -18.06
C LYS A 243 13.14 -3.24 -18.80
N ARG A 244 11.86 -3.03 -19.07
CA ARG A 244 11.38 -1.80 -19.73
C ARG A 244 11.68 -0.54 -18.92
N ARG A 245 11.66 -0.61 -17.58
CA ARG A 245 11.99 0.52 -16.71
C ARG A 245 13.48 0.84 -16.71
N SER A 246 14.36 -0.16 -16.86
CA SER A 246 15.81 0.04 -16.92
C SER A 246 16.31 0.59 -18.27
N GLU A 247 15.51 0.45 -19.34
CA GLU A 247 15.82 0.94 -20.70
C GLU A 247 15.37 2.42 -20.92
N ARG A 248 14.74 3.04 -19.90
CA ARG A 248 14.29 4.45 -19.94
C ARG A 248 15.24 5.37 -19.18
#